data_c21250fc0a16bf96c9ee2c581ff4f011
#
_entry.id   c21250fc0a16bf96c9ee2c581ff4f011
#
_cell.length_a   1.000
_cell.length_b   1.000
_cell.length_c   1.000
_cell.angle_alpha   90.00
_cell.angle_beta   90.00
_cell.angle_gamma   90.00
#
_symmetry.space_group_name_H-M   'P 1'
#
loop_
_entity.id
_entity.type
_entity.pdbx_description
1 polymer ?
#
loop_
_entity_poly.entity_id
_entity_poly.type
_entity_poly.pdbx_seq_one_letter_code
_entity_poly.pdbx_strand_id
1 'polypeptide(L)'
;METLEFKINIKAPRETVWNILWTDETYRKWTNVFCEGTYVVSNWNEGDKIHFLDPNGEGMNSIIEKKIPNEYMAFKHISALKNFKEMPIDEETKTWTGAMETYRLTLENGYTILDAKVDTLEKYVDYFKDVFPKGLEKVKELSEEKE
;
A
#
# COMPACT_ATOMS: atom_id res chain seq x y z
N MET A 1 2.58 -17.81 -5.89
CA MET A 1 2.61 -16.44 -5.37
C MET A 1 3.29 -16.46 -4.01
N GLU A 2 4.09 -15.44 -3.72
CA GLU A 2 4.81 -15.35 -2.45
C GLU A 2 4.31 -14.19 -1.62
N THR A 3 4.44 -14.29 -0.30
CA THR A 3 4.09 -13.20 0.61
C THR A 3 5.39 -12.65 1.19
N LEU A 4 5.61 -11.35 0.98
CA LEU A 4 6.77 -10.65 1.53
C LEU A 4 6.33 -9.84 2.74
N GLU A 5 7.21 -9.72 3.71
CA GLU A 5 6.92 -8.95 4.93
C GLU A 5 8.02 -7.93 5.17
N PHE A 6 7.61 -6.70 5.49
CA PHE A 6 8.53 -5.60 5.79
C PHE A 6 8.08 -4.90 7.05
N LYS A 7 9.01 -4.65 7.96
CA LYS A 7 8.71 -3.97 9.22
C LYS A 7 9.63 -2.78 9.42
N ILE A 8 9.11 -1.74 10.06
CA ILE A 8 9.91 -0.58 10.42
C ILE A 8 9.37 0.02 11.72
N ASN A 9 10.29 0.51 12.56
CA ASN A 9 9.93 1.19 13.80
C ASN A 9 9.89 2.69 13.56
N ILE A 10 8.79 3.33 13.93
CA ILE A 10 8.57 4.75 13.68
C ILE A 10 8.30 5.44 15.02
N LYS A 11 9.05 6.49 15.31
CA LYS A 11 8.90 7.23 16.55
C LYS A 11 7.80 8.28 16.40
N ALA A 12 6.57 7.80 16.34
CA ALA A 12 5.37 8.64 16.19
C ALA A 12 4.15 7.83 16.60
N PRO A 13 3.06 8.49 17.00
CA PRO A 13 1.82 7.76 17.35
C PRO A 13 1.21 7.07 16.13
N ARG A 14 0.43 6.03 16.38
CA ARG A 14 -0.21 5.28 15.30
C ARG A 14 -1.08 6.17 14.42
N GLU A 15 -1.80 7.13 14.99
CA GLU A 15 -2.65 8.00 14.18
C GLU A 15 -1.86 8.88 13.25
N THR A 16 -0.65 9.31 13.65
CA THR A 16 0.23 10.07 12.78
C THR A 16 0.68 9.21 11.61
N VAL A 17 1.14 7.99 11.88
CA VAL A 17 1.58 7.07 10.84
C VAL A 17 0.43 6.73 9.91
N TRP A 18 -0.75 6.48 10.47
CA TRP A 18 -1.95 6.18 9.68
C TRP A 18 -2.26 7.30 8.70
N ASN A 19 -2.20 8.54 9.17
CA ASN A 19 -2.48 9.69 8.31
C ASN A 19 -1.42 9.87 7.23
N ILE A 20 -0.16 9.61 7.56
CA ILE A 20 0.91 9.67 6.56
C ILE A 20 0.68 8.63 5.46
N LEU A 21 0.28 7.42 5.86
CA LEU A 21 0.07 6.34 4.90
C LEU A 21 -1.07 6.65 3.93
N TRP A 22 -2.19 7.19 4.43
CA TRP A 22 -3.42 7.19 3.63
C TRP A 22 -3.96 8.55 3.25
N THR A 23 -3.32 9.67 3.62
CA THR A 23 -3.71 10.99 3.16
C THR A 23 -3.12 11.20 1.76
N ASP A 24 -3.90 11.76 0.85
CA ASP A 24 -3.48 11.88 -0.54
C ASP A 24 -2.11 12.52 -0.72
N GLU A 25 -1.88 13.62 -0.04
CA GLU A 25 -0.62 14.35 -0.20
C GLU A 25 0.60 13.52 0.21
N THR A 26 0.53 12.87 1.36
CA THR A 26 1.65 12.07 1.87
C THR A 26 1.75 10.72 1.18
N TYR A 27 0.60 10.14 0.81
CA TYR A 27 0.59 8.89 0.05
C TYR A 27 1.41 9.05 -1.24
N ARG A 28 1.20 10.14 -1.95
CA ARG A 28 1.94 10.40 -3.19
C ARG A 28 3.43 10.52 -2.95
N LYS A 29 3.83 11.00 -1.78
CA LYS A 29 5.25 11.16 -1.46
C LYS A 29 5.93 9.83 -1.20
N TRP A 30 5.33 8.98 -0.34
CA TRP A 30 6.03 7.75 0.02
C TRP A 30 5.93 6.68 -1.06
N THR A 31 4.90 6.72 -1.89
CA THR A 31 4.76 5.74 -2.96
C THR A 31 5.52 6.11 -4.23
N ASN A 32 6.10 7.30 -4.27
CA ASN A 32 6.84 7.75 -5.44
C ASN A 32 8.00 6.82 -5.79
N VAL A 33 8.55 6.11 -4.79
CA VAL A 33 9.63 5.15 -5.03
C VAL A 33 9.18 3.94 -5.85
N PHE A 34 7.87 3.62 -5.82
CA PHE A 34 7.33 2.50 -6.59
C PHE A 34 7.12 2.90 -8.04
N CYS A 35 6.56 4.07 -8.24
CA CYS A 35 6.30 4.60 -9.56
C CYS A 35 6.02 6.09 -9.41
N GLU A 36 6.76 6.90 -10.14
CA GLU A 36 6.61 8.35 -10.04
C GLU A 36 5.18 8.75 -10.40
N GLY A 37 4.56 9.57 -9.55
CA GLY A 37 3.21 10.07 -9.80
C GLY A 37 2.10 9.15 -9.36
N THR A 38 2.40 8.10 -8.60
CA THR A 38 1.38 7.18 -8.08
C THR A 38 0.37 7.91 -7.20
N TYR A 39 -0.91 7.60 -7.40
CA TYR A 39 -1.99 8.16 -6.59
C TYR A 39 -3.13 7.17 -6.45
N VAL A 40 -4.13 7.50 -5.63
CA VAL A 40 -5.23 6.61 -5.30
C VAL A 40 -6.56 7.32 -5.52
N VAL A 41 -7.56 6.57 -6.00
CA VAL A 41 -8.94 7.03 -6.09
C VAL A 41 -9.81 6.06 -5.31
N SER A 42 -10.47 6.54 -4.25
CA SER A 42 -11.35 5.73 -3.41
C SER A 42 -12.12 6.62 -2.45
N ASN A 43 -13.26 6.11 -1.96
CA ASN A 43 -13.98 6.75 -0.86
C ASN A 43 -13.47 6.26 0.50
N TRP A 44 -12.56 5.29 0.50
CA TRP A 44 -11.83 4.84 1.69
C TRP A 44 -12.65 4.12 2.75
N ASN A 45 -13.85 3.65 2.42
CA ASN A 45 -14.63 2.85 3.37
C ASN A 45 -14.36 1.36 3.15
N GLU A 46 -14.43 0.57 4.22
CA GLU A 46 -14.28 -0.87 4.09
C GLU A 46 -15.31 -1.38 3.10
N GLY A 47 -14.87 -2.24 2.17
CA GLY A 47 -15.72 -2.77 1.12
C GLY A 47 -15.72 -1.95 -0.16
N ASP A 48 -15.21 -0.73 -0.12
CA ASP A 48 -15.18 0.14 -1.30
C ASP A 48 -14.10 -0.28 -2.28
N LYS A 49 -14.32 0.06 -3.54
CA LYS A 49 -13.28 -0.07 -4.55
C LYS A 49 -12.17 0.93 -4.25
N ILE A 50 -10.97 0.57 -4.63
CA ILE A 50 -9.81 1.45 -4.56
C ILE A 50 -8.98 1.22 -5.81
N HIS A 51 -8.66 2.30 -6.50
CA HIS A 51 -7.83 2.27 -7.70
C HIS A 51 -6.48 2.87 -7.38
N PHE A 52 -5.43 2.08 -7.56
CA PHE A 52 -4.04 2.53 -7.43
C PHE A 52 -3.56 2.82 -8.85
N LEU A 53 -3.21 4.07 -9.12
CA LEU A 53 -2.96 4.51 -10.49
C LEU A 53 -1.64 5.22 -10.64
N ASP A 54 -1.03 5.10 -11.83
CA ASP A 54 0.06 5.97 -12.24
C ASP A 54 -0.54 7.07 -13.15
N PRO A 55 0.27 8.06 -13.58
CA PRO A 55 -0.26 9.14 -14.41
C PRO A 55 -0.85 8.69 -15.74
N ASN A 56 -0.47 7.51 -16.22
CA ASN A 56 -0.96 6.99 -17.50
C ASN A 56 -2.25 6.19 -17.35
N GLY A 57 -2.75 6.07 -16.12
CA GLY A 57 -3.97 5.33 -15.88
C GLY A 57 -3.76 3.83 -15.76
N GLU A 58 -2.54 3.41 -15.47
CA GLU A 58 -2.21 2.00 -15.26
C GLU A 58 -2.03 1.73 -13.77
N GLY A 59 -2.41 0.55 -13.35
CA GLY A 59 -2.27 0.17 -11.96
C GLY A 59 -3.17 -0.98 -11.58
N MET A 60 -3.75 -0.90 -10.38
CA MET A 60 -4.50 -2.01 -9.79
C MET A 60 -5.90 -1.59 -9.40
N ASN A 61 -6.86 -2.42 -9.80
CA ASN A 61 -8.25 -2.31 -9.36
C ASN A 61 -8.39 -3.25 -8.16
N SER A 62 -8.76 -2.71 -7.01
CA SER A 62 -8.74 -3.45 -5.76
C SER A 62 -9.96 -3.12 -4.91
N ILE A 63 -10.06 -3.80 -3.77
CA ILE A 63 -11.12 -3.59 -2.79
C ILE A 63 -10.46 -3.38 -1.44
N ILE A 64 -11.02 -2.48 -0.61
CA ILE A 64 -10.59 -2.37 0.77
C ILE A 64 -11.24 -3.52 1.52
N GLU A 65 -10.47 -4.57 1.75
CA GLU A 65 -10.98 -5.80 2.36
C GLU A 65 -11.25 -5.62 3.84
N LYS A 66 -10.43 -4.82 4.53
CA LYS A 66 -10.56 -4.59 5.96
C LYS A 66 -9.97 -3.23 6.30
N LYS A 67 -10.64 -2.49 7.19
CA LYS A 67 -10.12 -1.21 7.66
C LYS A 67 -10.45 -1.03 9.13
N ILE A 68 -9.42 -0.96 9.96
CA ILE A 68 -9.53 -0.62 11.37
C ILE A 68 -8.69 0.63 11.58
N PRO A 69 -9.30 1.82 11.71
CA PRO A 69 -8.54 3.07 11.77
C PRO A 69 -7.42 3.03 12.80
N ASN A 70 -6.26 3.51 12.41
CA ASN A 70 -5.04 3.57 13.22
C ASN A 70 -4.42 2.22 13.55
N GLU A 71 -4.98 1.10 13.03
CA GLU A 71 -4.47 -0.24 13.37
C GLU A 71 -4.19 -1.12 12.18
N TYR A 72 -5.10 -1.17 11.19
CA TYR A 72 -4.98 -2.17 10.14
C TYR A 72 -5.69 -1.74 8.87
N MET A 73 -5.02 -1.96 7.74
CA MET A 73 -5.60 -1.73 6.42
C MET A 73 -5.25 -2.90 5.53
N ALA A 74 -6.23 -3.47 4.86
CA ALA A 74 -6.01 -4.59 3.94
C ALA A 74 -6.64 -4.29 2.61
N PHE A 75 -5.86 -4.44 1.55
CA PHE A 75 -6.34 -4.31 0.18
C PHE A 75 -6.29 -5.67 -0.49
N LYS A 76 -7.32 -5.99 -1.25
CA LYS A 76 -7.38 -7.20 -2.05
C LYS A 76 -7.37 -6.80 -3.51
N HIS A 77 -6.33 -7.19 -4.23
CA HIS A 77 -6.16 -6.83 -5.62
C HIS A 77 -6.97 -7.75 -6.52
N ILE A 78 -7.75 -7.17 -7.43
CA ILE A 78 -8.70 -7.93 -8.24
C ILE A 78 -8.25 -8.03 -9.70
N SER A 79 -7.95 -6.88 -10.33
CA SER A 79 -7.56 -6.89 -11.73
C SER A 79 -6.68 -5.69 -12.02
N ALA A 80 -6.18 -5.61 -13.25
CA ALA A 80 -5.33 -4.50 -13.66
C ALA A 80 -6.18 -3.33 -14.10
N LEU A 81 -5.58 -2.13 -14.05
CA LEU A 81 -6.14 -0.93 -14.65
C LEU A 81 -5.27 -0.58 -15.84
N LYS A 82 -5.90 -0.21 -16.96
CA LYS A 82 -5.21 0.28 -18.14
C LYS A 82 -6.04 1.40 -18.74
N ASN A 83 -5.38 2.50 -19.03
CA ASN A 83 -6.02 3.67 -19.60
C ASN A 83 -7.23 4.09 -18.74
N PHE A 84 -7.05 4.07 -17.40
CA PHE A 84 -8.06 4.43 -16.40
C PHE A 84 -9.27 3.51 -16.36
N LYS A 85 -9.17 2.30 -16.94
CA LYS A 85 -10.30 1.36 -17.01
C LYS A 85 -9.96 0.05 -16.33
N GLU A 86 -10.96 -0.54 -15.67
CA GLU A 86 -10.83 -1.86 -15.06
C GLU A 86 -10.77 -2.92 -16.15
N MET A 87 -9.71 -3.72 -16.12
CA MET A 87 -9.54 -4.79 -17.10
C MET A 87 -10.17 -6.07 -16.60
N PRO A 88 -10.57 -6.97 -17.50
CA PRO A 88 -11.15 -8.23 -17.08
C PRO A 88 -10.09 -9.14 -16.47
N ILE A 89 -10.54 -10.15 -15.73
CA ILE A 89 -9.65 -11.14 -15.13
C ILE A 89 -9.35 -12.18 -16.21
N ASP A 90 -8.24 -11.95 -16.93
CA ASP A 90 -7.81 -12.88 -17.99
C ASP A 90 -6.91 -13.97 -17.40
N GLU A 91 -6.32 -14.80 -18.26
CA GLU A 91 -5.50 -15.93 -17.79
C GLU A 91 -4.29 -15.47 -16.96
N GLU A 92 -3.66 -14.39 -17.36
CA GLU A 92 -2.54 -13.88 -16.60
C GLU A 92 -3.00 -13.34 -15.25
N THR A 93 -4.09 -12.59 -15.22
CA THR A 93 -4.64 -12.02 -14.00
C THR A 93 -5.02 -13.10 -12.99
N LYS A 94 -5.49 -14.25 -13.49
CA LYS A 94 -5.85 -15.35 -12.61
C LYS A 94 -4.69 -15.84 -11.76
N THR A 95 -3.46 -15.59 -12.19
CA THR A 95 -2.28 -16.02 -11.42
C THR A 95 -2.05 -15.18 -10.18
N TRP A 96 -2.66 -13.98 -10.07
CA TRP A 96 -2.43 -13.10 -8.93
C TRP A 96 -3.71 -12.47 -8.36
N THR A 97 -4.87 -12.63 -9.00
CA THR A 97 -6.11 -12.05 -8.46
C THR A 97 -6.35 -12.59 -7.05
N GLY A 98 -6.76 -11.71 -6.14
CA GLY A 98 -6.92 -12.08 -4.74
C GLY A 98 -5.68 -11.81 -3.91
N ALA A 99 -4.60 -11.32 -4.54
CA ALA A 99 -3.38 -10.97 -3.81
C ALA A 99 -3.69 -9.89 -2.77
N MET A 100 -3.12 -10.05 -1.58
CA MET A 100 -3.38 -9.13 -0.47
C MET A 100 -2.19 -8.21 -0.25
N GLU A 101 -2.50 -7.00 0.18
CA GLU A 101 -1.49 -6.03 0.61
C GLU A 101 -2.01 -5.43 1.90
N THR A 102 -1.30 -5.67 3.00
CA THR A 102 -1.80 -5.29 4.32
C THR A 102 -0.79 -4.45 5.09
N TYR A 103 -1.31 -3.59 5.95
CA TYR A 103 -0.50 -2.69 6.78
C TYR A 103 -1.06 -2.74 8.20
N ARG A 104 -0.23 -3.17 9.14
CA ARG A 104 -0.63 -3.24 10.56
C ARG A 104 0.24 -2.30 11.38
N LEU A 105 -0.41 -1.52 12.23
CA LEU A 105 0.28 -0.60 13.15
C LEU A 105 0.12 -1.09 14.56
N THR A 106 1.23 -1.34 15.24
CA THR A 106 1.25 -1.80 16.62
C THR A 106 2.05 -0.82 17.44
N LEU A 107 1.55 -0.48 18.63
CA LEU A 107 2.27 0.43 19.53
C LEU A 107 3.13 -0.39 20.47
N GLU A 108 4.41 -0.06 20.55
CA GLU A 108 5.34 -0.78 21.40
C GLU A 108 6.43 0.15 21.90
N ASN A 109 6.54 0.30 23.22
CA ASN A 109 7.59 1.11 23.86
C ASN A 109 7.68 2.54 23.31
N GLY A 110 6.53 3.16 23.01
CA GLY A 110 6.51 4.52 22.50
C GLY A 110 6.76 4.66 21.01
N TYR A 111 6.96 3.53 20.33
CA TYR A 111 7.13 3.50 18.87
C TYR A 111 5.93 2.83 18.22
N THR A 112 5.66 3.22 17.00
CA THR A 112 4.72 2.49 16.16
C THR A 112 5.52 1.53 15.30
N ILE A 113 5.15 0.26 15.33
CA ILE A 113 5.73 -0.73 14.44
C ILE A 113 4.80 -0.88 13.27
N LEU A 114 5.31 -0.55 12.08
CA LEU A 114 4.55 -0.69 10.83
C LEU A 114 4.99 -2.00 10.19
N ASP A 115 4.04 -2.93 10.05
CA ASP A 115 4.27 -4.23 9.46
C ASP A 115 3.47 -4.31 8.16
N ALA A 116 4.17 -4.31 7.03
CA ALA A 116 3.53 -4.38 5.72
C ALA A 116 3.78 -5.75 5.12
N LYS A 117 2.70 -6.37 4.61
CA LYS A 117 2.81 -7.64 3.91
C LYS A 117 2.22 -7.48 2.52
N VAL A 118 2.88 -8.07 1.54
CA VAL A 118 2.43 -7.99 0.15
C VAL A 118 2.56 -9.34 -0.51
N ASP A 119 1.47 -9.79 -1.15
CA ASP A 119 1.48 -10.99 -1.98
C ASP A 119 1.92 -10.59 -3.37
N THR A 120 2.86 -11.31 -3.95
CA THR A 120 3.35 -10.98 -5.28
C THR A 120 3.80 -12.21 -6.03
N LEU A 121 3.86 -12.09 -7.35
CA LEU A 121 4.44 -13.12 -8.19
C LEU A 121 5.95 -13.12 -8.02
N GLU A 122 6.55 -14.29 -8.18
CA GLU A 122 8.00 -14.45 -8.01
C GLU A 122 8.82 -13.45 -8.82
N LYS A 123 8.36 -13.14 -10.03
CA LYS A 123 9.12 -12.25 -10.90
C LYS A 123 9.21 -10.81 -10.37
N TYR A 124 8.40 -10.44 -9.39
CA TYR A 124 8.43 -9.08 -8.82
C TYR A 124 9.05 -9.05 -7.42
N VAL A 125 9.47 -10.19 -6.88
CA VAL A 125 10.02 -10.26 -5.53
C VAL A 125 11.20 -9.32 -5.34
N ASP A 126 12.17 -9.36 -6.27
CA ASP A 126 13.37 -8.52 -6.14
C ASP A 126 13.02 -7.04 -6.22
N TYR A 127 12.07 -6.69 -7.06
CA TYR A 127 11.60 -5.31 -7.16
C TYR A 127 11.05 -4.82 -5.82
N PHE A 128 10.15 -5.60 -5.20
CA PHE A 128 9.56 -5.19 -3.93
C PHE A 128 10.59 -5.17 -2.79
N LYS A 129 11.53 -6.11 -2.80
CA LYS A 129 12.58 -6.10 -1.78
C LYS A 129 13.47 -4.87 -1.88
N ASP A 130 13.57 -4.29 -3.08
CA ASP A 130 14.33 -3.06 -3.28
C ASP A 130 13.53 -1.83 -2.89
N VAL A 131 12.29 -1.71 -3.36
CA VAL A 131 11.55 -0.45 -3.23
C VAL A 131 10.71 -0.34 -1.95
N PHE A 132 10.20 -1.46 -1.41
CA PHE A 132 9.34 -1.38 -0.23
C PHE A 132 10.06 -0.78 0.99
N PRO A 133 11.30 -1.20 1.29
CA PRO A 133 12.02 -0.56 2.40
C PRO A 133 12.20 0.93 2.21
N LYS A 134 12.41 1.38 0.96
CA LYS A 134 12.56 2.80 0.69
C LYS A 134 11.26 3.56 0.93
N GLY A 135 10.13 2.96 0.55
CA GLY A 135 8.83 3.56 0.80
C GLY A 135 8.55 3.68 2.28
N LEU A 136 8.83 2.60 3.05
CA LEU A 136 8.62 2.62 4.49
C LEU A 136 9.55 3.60 5.19
N GLU A 137 10.79 3.76 4.71
CA GLU A 137 11.68 4.77 5.24
C GLU A 137 11.10 6.17 5.04
N LYS A 138 10.46 6.40 3.90
CA LYS A 138 9.84 7.69 3.65
C LYS A 138 8.66 7.92 4.57
N VAL A 139 7.86 6.87 4.84
CA VAL A 139 6.76 6.96 5.81
C VAL A 139 7.31 7.34 7.18
N LYS A 140 8.40 6.70 7.60
CA LYS A 140 9.05 6.99 8.87
C LYS A 140 9.52 8.45 8.92
N GLU A 141 10.20 8.89 7.86
CA GLU A 141 10.71 10.25 7.77
C GLU A 141 9.58 11.28 7.88
N LEU A 142 8.51 11.07 7.11
CA LEU A 142 7.36 11.98 7.14
C LEU A 142 6.65 11.98 8.49
N SER A 143 6.56 10.81 9.13
CA SER A 143 5.89 10.69 10.42
C SER A 143 6.67 11.38 11.54
N GLU A 144 7.99 11.27 11.50
CA GLU A 144 8.84 11.80 12.57
C GLU A 144 9.19 13.28 12.41
N GLU A 145 8.94 13.82 11.24
CA GLU A 145 9.19 15.21 10.90
C GLU A 145 8.24 16.17 11.58
N LYS A 146 7.18 15.66 12.14
CA LYS A 146 6.12 16.44 12.74
C LYS A 146 6.50 16.89 14.13
N GLU A 147 7.21 17.91 14.26
CA GLU A 147 7.59 18.40 15.58
C GLU A 147 7.23 19.84 15.79
#